data_4f96fbce83a2375ba3e9fe382ed84812
#
_entry.id   4f96fbce83a2375ba3e9fe382ed84812
#
_cell.length_a   1.000
_cell.length_b   1.000
_cell.length_c   1.000
_cell.angle_alpha   90.00
_cell.angle_beta   90.00
_cell.angle_gamma   90.00
#
_symmetry.space_group_name_H-M   'P 1'
#
loop_
_entity.id
_entity.type
_entity.pdbx_description
1 polymer ?
#
loop_
_entity_poly.entity_id
_entity_poly.type
_entity_poly.pdbx_seq_one_letter_code
_entity_poly.pdbx_strand_id
1 'polypeptide(L)'
;MNNKFAVIGLGVFGSAIARKLTARGADVMAIDENEERIQLIAQDVAYAVKLDATNSAALESQNLKSVDAAVVSIGSSFQKMLLC
;
A
#
# COMPACT_ATOMS: atom_id res chain seq x y z
N MET A 1 -14.59 15.75 2.51
CA MET A 1 -13.73 15.05 3.45
C MET A 1 -13.19 13.78 2.78
N ASN A 2 -11.89 13.63 2.72
CA ASN A 2 -11.29 12.50 2.00
C ASN A 2 -11.09 11.30 2.93
N ASN A 3 -11.46 10.13 2.44
CA ASN A 3 -11.12 8.88 3.13
C ASN A 3 -9.63 8.62 2.99
N LYS A 4 -9.05 8.00 4.01
CA LYS A 4 -7.63 7.63 4.02
C LYS A 4 -7.51 6.13 3.96
N PHE A 5 -6.70 5.65 3.01
CA PHE A 5 -6.46 4.22 2.83
C PHE A 5 -4.97 3.95 2.79
N ALA A 6 -4.57 2.80 3.33
CA ALA A 6 -3.23 2.29 3.15
C ALA A 6 -3.30 1.08 2.22
N VAL A 7 -2.44 1.05 1.20
CA VAL A 7 -2.32 -0.11 0.31
C VAL A 7 -0.92 -0.68 0.49
N ILE A 8 -0.86 -1.89 1.02
CA ILE A 8 0.39 -2.57 1.33
C ILE A 8 0.63 -3.65 0.29
N GLY A 9 1.72 -3.51 -0.44
CA GLY A 9 2.03 -4.37 -1.57
C GLY A 9 1.52 -3.77 -2.87
N LEU A 10 2.47 -3.37 -3.73
CA LEU A 10 2.17 -2.63 -4.95
C LEU A 10 2.45 -3.45 -6.22
N GLY A 11 2.09 -4.72 -6.18
CA GLY A 11 2.05 -5.53 -7.39
C GLY A 11 0.96 -5.02 -8.34
N VAL A 12 0.63 -5.82 -9.35
CA VAL A 12 -0.36 -5.41 -10.34
C VAL A 12 -1.69 -5.04 -9.67
N PHE A 13 -2.13 -5.87 -8.74
CA PHE A 13 -3.43 -5.67 -8.09
C PHE A 13 -3.41 -4.49 -7.12
N GLY A 14 -2.40 -4.45 -6.25
CA GLY A 14 -2.31 -3.38 -5.25
C GLY A 14 -2.14 -2.00 -5.87
N SER A 15 -1.31 -1.88 -6.91
CA SER A 15 -1.12 -0.60 -7.57
C SER A 15 -2.39 -0.15 -8.31
N ALA A 16 -3.14 -1.08 -8.89
CA ALA A 16 -4.40 -0.75 -9.54
C ALA A 16 -5.41 -0.22 -8.52
N ILE A 17 -5.51 -0.86 -7.34
CA ILE A 17 -6.38 -0.40 -6.28
C ILE A 17 -5.97 0.99 -5.80
N ALA A 18 -4.68 1.20 -5.58
CA ALA A 18 -4.18 2.49 -5.09
C ALA A 18 -4.52 3.62 -6.06
N ARG A 19 -4.33 3.39 -7.35
CA ARG A 19 -4.67 4.39 -8.37
C ARG A 19 -6.17 4.66 -8.44
N LYS A 20 -6.96 3.60 -8.35
CA LYS A 20 -8.41 3.74 -8.43
C LYS A 20 -8.98 4.51 -7.24
N LEU A 21 -8.49 4.21 -6.04
CA LEU A 21 -8.91 4.95 -4.85
C LEU A 21 -8.51 6.43 -4.93
N THR A 22 -7.30 6.69 -5.41
CA THR A 22 -6.84 8.07 -5.60
C THR A 22 -7.71 8.81 -6.63
N ALA A 23 -8.07 8.14 -7.72
CA ALA A 23 -8.93 8.73 -8.74
C ALA A 23 -10.30 9.09 -8.20
N ARG A 24 -10.75 8.43 -7.14
CA ARG A 24 -12.03 8.73 -6.49
C ARG A 24 -11.92 9.76 -5.39
N GLY A 25 -10.75 10.36 -5.23
CA GLY A 25 -10.55 11.43 -4.26
C GLY A 25 -10.05 10.99 -2.89
N ALA A 26 -9.71 9.72 -2.71
CA ALA A 26 -9.17 9.24 -1.44
C ALA A 26 -7.69 9.62 -1.30
N ASP A 27 -7.25 9.77 -0.06
CA ASP A 27 -5.84 9.91 0.25
C ASP A 27 -5.25 8.52 0.47
N VAL A 28 -4.37 8.10 -0.41
CA VAL A 28 -3.80 6.75 -0.37
C VAL A 28 -2.35 6.81 0.06
N MET A 29 -2.00 5.98 1.04
CA MET A 29 -0.62 5.71 1.42
C MET A 29 -0.22 4.37 0.82
N ALA A 30 0.65 4.39 -0.16
CA ALA A 30 1.13 3.18 -0.83
C ALA A 30 2.42 2.71 -0.15
N ILE A 31 2.49 1.44 0.20
CA ILE A 31 3.61 0.87 0.95
C ILE A 31 4.13 -0.36 0.22
N ASP A 32 5.43 -0.41 -0.02
CA ASP A 32 6.09 -1.57 -0.62
C ASP A 32 7.57 -1.55 -0.23
N GLU A 33 8.20 -2.70 -0.19
CA GLU A 33 9.63 -2.79 0.05
C GLU A 33 10.46 -2.53 -1.21
N ASN A 34 9.84 -2.60 -2.39
CA ASN A 34 10.50 -2.44 -3.68
C ASN A 34 10.50 -0.98 -4.09
N GLU A 35 11.68 -0.38 -4.18
CA GLU A 35 11.81 1.03 -4.50
C GLU A 35 11.28 1.37 -5.89
N GLU A 36 11.46 0.49 -6.87
CA GLU A 36 10.95 0.75 -8.21
C GLU A 36 9.44 0.88 -8.23
N ARG A 37 8.75 0.02 -7.48
CA ARG A 37 7.30 0.09 -7.38
C ARG A 37 6.85 1.38 -6.69
N ILE A 38 7.58 1.80 -5.67
CA ILE A 38 7.30 3.06 -4.99
C ILE A 38 7.47 4.24 -5.94
N GLN A 39 8.55 4.27 -6.71
CA GLN A 39 8.78 5.36 -7.66
C GLN A 39 7.72 5.42 -8.74
N LEU A 40 7.28 4.26 -9.22
CA LEU A 40 6.25 4.21 -10.27
C LEU A 40 4.91 4.74 -9.81
N ILE A 41 4.57 4.59 -8.53
CA ILE A 41 3.26 5.00 -8.03
C ILE A 41 3.27 6.34 -7.30
N ALA A 42 4.45 6.86 -6.97
CA ALA A 42 4.56 8.03 -6.10
C ALA A 42 3.81 9.25 -6.64
N GLN A 43 3.71 9.40 -7.96
CA GLN A 43 3.00 10.52 -8.58
C GLN A 43 1.49 10.35 -8.57
N ASP A 44 1.02 9.12 -8.33
CA ASP A 44 -0.40 8.80 -8.47
C ASP A 44 -1.12 8.70 -7.12
N VAL A 45 -0.39 8.80 -6.02
CA VAL A 45 -0.97 8.65 -4.68
C VAL A 45 -0.50 9.79 -3.78
N ALA A 46 -1.19 9.97 -2.65
CA ALA A 46 -0.85 11.03 -1.72
C ALA A 46 0.50 10.78 -1.04
N TYR A 47 0.76 9.54 -0.66
CA TYR A 47 2.01 9.15 0.00
C TYR A 47 2.51 7.83 -0.55
N ALA A 48 3.80 7.71 -0.75
CA ALA A 48 4.42 6.45 -1.13
C ALA A 48 5.61 6.22 -0.20
N VAL A 49 5.62 5.08 0.49
CA VAL A 49 6.60 4.79 1.52
C VAL A 49 7.25 3.44 1.25
N LYS A 50 8.58 3.43 1.17
CA LYS A 50 9.34 2.21 1.05
C LYS A 50 9.63 1.66 2.44
N LEU A 51 9.04 0.51 2.76
CA LEU A 51 9.36 -0.19 3.99
C LEU A 51 8.98 -1.66 3.88
N ASP A 52 9.55 -2.45 4.79
CA ASP A 52 9.26 -3.87 4.87
C ASP A 52 7.97 -4.06 5.68
N ALA A 53 6.92 -4.52 5.00
CA ALA A 53 5.62 -4.69 5.62
C ALA A 53 5.58 -5.83 6.65
N THR A 54 6.61 -6.68 6.69
CA THR A 54 6.71 -7.70 7.74
C THR A 54 7.24 -7.14 9.05
N ASN A 55 7.76 -5.92 9.03
CA ASN A 55 8.27 -5.26 10.23
C ASN A 55 7.14 -4.44 10.87
N SER A 56 6.55 -4.96 11.93
CA SER A 56 5.42 -4.31 12.58
C SER A 56 5.77 -2.94 13.16
N ALA A 57 6.99 -2.78 13.67
CA ALA A 57 7.42 -1.49 14.20
C ALA A 57 7.51 -0.43 13.09
N ALA A 58 8.00 -0.83 11.90
CA ALA A 58 8.05 0.09 10.76
C ALA A 58 6.65 0.49 10.32
N LEU A 59 5.70 -0.45 10.28
CA LEU A 59 4.33 -0.14 9.94
C LEU A 59 3.68 0.79 10.96
N GLU A 60 3.93 0.54 12.24
CA GLU A 60 3.38 1.40 13.28
C GLU A 60 3.90 2.83 13.17
N SER A 61 5.16 3.01 12.75
CA SER A 61 5.73 4.36 12.59
C SER A 61 5.01 5.17 11.51
N GLN A 62 4.27 4.51 10.61
CA GLN A 62 3.49 5.18 9.57
C GLN A 62 2.10 5.60 10.04
N ASN A 63 1.80 5.39 11.32
CA ASN A 63 0.53 5.83 11.92
C ASN A 63 -0.69 5.28 11.17
N LEU A 64 -0.67 3.95 10.93
CA LEU A 64 -1.76 3.31 10.18
C LEU A 64 -3.09 3.37 10.91
N LYS A 65 -3.09 3.69 12.21
CA LYS A 65 -4.34 3.84 12.96
C LYS A 65 -5.19 5.00 12.47
N SER A 66 -4.60 5.95 11.75
CA SER A 66 -5.32 7.11 11.23
C SER A 66 -6.02 6.82 9.89
N VAL A 67 -5.78 5.66 9.28
CA VAL A 67 -6.44 5.33 8.01
C VAL A 67 -7.80 4.68 8.27
N ASP A 68 -8.70 4.86 7.32
CA ASP A 68 -10.05 4.29 7.41
C ASP A 68 -10.05 2.80 7.09
N ALA A 69 -9.15 2.37 6.21
CA ALA A 69 -9.03 0.97 5.84
C ALA A 69 -7.63 0.70 5.30
N ALA A 70 -7.19 -0.55 5.41
CA ALA A 70 -5.93 -0.99 4.84
C ALA A 70 -6.18 -2.18 3.92
N VAL A 71 -5.57 -2.15 2.75
CA VAL A 71 -5.61 -3.22 1.77
C VAL A 71 -4.25 -3.88 1.75
N VAL A 72 -4.20 -5.18 1.99
CA VAL A 72 -2.96 -5.94 1.96
C VAL A 72 -2.94 -6.82 0.72
N SER A 73 -1.99 -6.57 -0.17
CA SER A 73 -1.85 -7.29 -1.42
C SER A 73 -0.39 -7.70 -1.58
N ILE A 74 -0.02 -8.85 -1.02
CA ILE A 74 1.37 -9.28 -0.96
C ILE A 74 1.75 -10.17 -2.14
N GLY A 75 0.92 -10.26 -3.15
CA GLY A 75 1.27 -10.89 -4.41
C GLY A 75 1.68 -12.36 -4.29
N SER A 76 2.82 -12.70 -4.89
CA SER A 76 3.26 -14.09 -4.96
C SER A 76 3.55 -14.71 -3.60
N SER A 77 3.99 -13.93 -2.63
CA SER A 77 4.24 -14.44 -1.28
C SER A 77 2.96 -14.88 -0.61
N PHE A 78 1.91 -14.12 -0.79
CA PHE A 78 0.60 -14.46 -0.25
C PHE A 78 0.06 -15.72 -0.90
N GLN A 79 0.21 -15.84 -2.21
CA GLN A 79 -0.20 -17.05 -2.94
C GLN A 79 0.53 -18.29 -2.46
N LYS A 80 1.84 -18.18 -2.21
CA LYS A 80 2.61 -19.28 -1.68
C LYS A 80 2.13 -19.71 -0.31
N MET A 81 1.75 -18.78 0.53
CA MET A 81 1.20 -19.10 1.84
C MET A 81 -0.12 -19.86 1.73
N LEU A 82 -0.96 -19.49 0.78
CA LEU A 82 -2.24 -20.15 0.59
C LEU A 82 -2.10 -21.55 -0.01
N LEU A 83 -1.07 -21.77 -0.82
CA LEU A 83 -0.84 -23.06 -1.46
C LEU A 83 -0.11 -24.06 -0.56
N CYS A 84 0.55 -23.60 0.45
CA CYS A 84 1.18 -24.45 1.45
C CYS A 84 0.19 -24.77 2.55
#